data_46f0d06310759ce6cae418c49f6f182b
#
_entry.id   46f0d06310759ce6cae418c49f6f182b
#
_cell.length_a   1.000
_cell.length_b   1.000
_cell.length_c   1.000
_cell.angle_alpha   90.00
_cell.angle_beta   90.00
_cell.angle_gamma   90.00
#
_symmetry.space_group_name_H-M   'P 1'
#
loop_
_entity.id
_entity.type
_entity.pdbx_description
1 polymer ?
#
loop_
_entity_poly.entity_id
_entity_poly.type
_entity_poly.pdbx_seq_one_letter_code
_entity_poly.pdbx_strand_id
1 'polypeptide(L)'
;MILQAKNISKRYGNHLAVDNIQLQFKRGTFNAILGPNGAGKSTTISMLIGLKQPTQGEIIYEPGTKIGVVFQTSVLDEMLTVRENLTIRARQYKGLKPNRVSDLIDRLGLSAFQKQKYGTLSGGQKRRVDIARALLHGPDLLFLDEPTTGLDIQTRKSIWDLLYQLQREEGMTVVLTTHYLDEADEADQIYIVDHGEVIAQGSALDIKSQYAKNILKIRFKERQQIESLKSLGMSVEQQSQLEYIFQPKSEREAIDYLAQVRDRIAHFEFRPGTMDDAFIALTGREVR
;
A
#
# COMPACT_ATOMS: atom_id res chain seq x y z
N MET A 1 19.10 8.69 0.74
CA MET A 1 18.40 7.45 1.07
C MET A 1 18.23 7.41 2.57
N ILE A 2 17.00 7.30 3.11
CA ILE A 2 16.79 7.26 4.57
C ILE A 2 17.00 5.86 5.14
N LEU A 3 16.67 4.83 4.34
CA LEU A 3 16.86 3.44 4.68
C LEU A 3 17.11 2.60 3.43
N GLN A 4 18.01 1.63 3.54
CA GLN A 4 18.30 0.62 2.51
C GLN A 4 18.42 -0.76 3.16
N ALA A 5 17.70 -1.73 2.63
CA ALA A 5 17.88 -3.14 2.95
C ALA A 5 18.55 -3.83 1.75
N LYS A 6 19.66 -4.53 2.00
CA LYS A 6 20.47 -5.19 0.97
C LYS A 6 20.47 -6.69 1.19
N ASN A 7 19.84 -7.41 0.26
CA ASN A 7 19.82 -8.87 0.21
C ASN A 7 19.41 -9.51 1.55
N ILE A 8 18.40 -8.92 2.22
CA ILE A 8 17.96 -9.40 3.52
C ILE A 8 17.16 -10.69 3.38
N SER A 9 17.50 -11.67 4.20
CA SER A 9 16.77 -12.93 4.31
C SER A 9 16.45 -13.22 5.77
N LYS A 10 15.34 -13.94 6.00
CA LYS A 10 14.95 -14.41 7.33
C LYS A 10 14.46 -15.84 7.29
N ARG A 11 15.15 -16.69 8.05
CA ARG A 11 14.82 -18.09 8.21
C ARG A 11 14.38 -18.39 9.66
N TYR A 12 13.34 -19.19 9.78
CA TYR A 12 12.84 -19.72 11.05
C TYR A 12 12.89 -21.25 10.98
N GLY A 13 13.88 -21.87 11.60
CA GLY A 13 14.13 -23.30 11.41
C GLY A 13 14.29 -23.61 9.91
N ASN A 14 13.43 -24.48 9.38
CA ASN A 14 13.44 -24.85 7.95
C ASN A 14 12.62 -23.90 7.05
N HIS A 15 11.85 -23.00 7.62
CA HIS A 15 11.00 -22.06 6.86
C HIS A 15 11.77 -20.78 6.51
N LEU A 16 11.90 -20.48 5.23
CA LEU A 16 12.45 -19.23 4.70
C LEU A 16 11.29 -18.24 4.50
N ALA A 17 11.13 -17.32 5.44
CA ALA A 17 10.01 -16.39 5.47
C ALA A 17 10.27 -15.13 4.62
N VAL A 18 11.52 -14.76 4.43
CA VAL A 18 11.98 -13.66 3.57
C VAL A 18 13.25 -14.13 2.88
N ASP A 19 13.31 -13.97 1.56
CA ASP A 19 14.41 -14.42 0.73
C ASP A 19 14.97 -13.29 -0.13
N ASN A 20 16.22 -12.93 0.15
CA ASN A 20 17.04 -12.02 -0.66
C ASN A 20 16.36 -10.70 -1.06
N ILE A 21 15.54 -10.12 -0.18
CA ILE A 21 14.81 -8.87 -0.45
C ILE A 21 15.76 -7.67 -0.49
N GLN A 22 15.55 -6.81 -1.49
CA GLN A 22 16.21 -5.51 -1.60
C GLN A 22 15.16 -4.40 -1.58
N LEU A 23 15.31 -3.44 -0.64
CA LEU A 23 14.40 -2.30 -0.49
C LEU A 23 15.19 -1.01 -0.36
N GLN A 24 14.68 0.07 -0.94
CA GLN A 24 15.30 1.39 -0.89
C GLN A 24 14.23 2.45 -0.66
N PHE A 25 14.33 3.17 0.46
CA PHE A 25 13.38 4.24 0.78
C PHE A 25 14.08 5.59 0.69
N LYS A 26 13.55 6.48 -0.15
CA LYS A 26 14.01 7.87 -0.25
C LYS A 26 13.36 8.71 0.84
N ARG A 27 14.06 9.75 1.29
CA ARG A 27 13.50 10.69 2.27
C ARG A 27 12.27 11.40 1.70
N GLY A 28 11.23 11.52 2.51
CA GLY A 28 10.00 12.22 2.15
C GLY A 28 9.09 11.48 1.16
N THR A 29 9.35 10.18 0.89
CA THR A 29 8.49 9.38 0.01
C THR A 29 7.48 8.55 0.80
N PHE A 30 6.37 8.24 0.13
CA PHE A 30 5.36 7.30 0.60
C PHE A 30 5.57 5.94 -0.09
N ASN A 31 5.80 4.89 0.69
CA ASN A 31 6.18 3.58 0.18
C ASN A 31 5.20 2.51 0.67
N ALA A 32 4.80 1.61 -0.22
CA ALA A 32 3.94 0.48 0.10
C ALA A 32 4.66 -0.86 -0.12
N ILE A 33 4.56 -1.76 0.84
CA ILE A 33 4.94 -3.17 0.70
C ILE A 33 3.64 -3.96 0.58
N LEU A 34 3.29 -4.32 -0.63
CA LEU A 34 2.05 -4.99 -1.01
C LEU A 34 2.26 -6.49 -1.10
N GLY A 35 1.28 -7.29 -0.73
CA GLY A 35 1.33 -8.73 -0.90
C GLY A 35 0.26 -9.47 -0.11
N PRO A 36 -0.01 -10.73 -0.40
CA PRO A 36 -1.02 -11.53 0.30
C PRO A 36 -0.59 -11.83 1.73
N ASN A 37 -1.53 -12.37 2.50
CA ASN A 37 -1.23 -12.87 3.83
C ASN A 37 -0.21 -14.01 3.76
N GLY A 38 0.81 -13.97 4.63
CA GLY A 38 1.90 -14.94 4.62
C GLY A 38 3.03 -14.64 3.64
N ALA A 39 2.96 -13.58 2.83
CA ALA A 39 4.02 -13.22 1.87
C ALA A 39 5.35 -12.77 2.49
N GLY A 40 5.42 -12.57 3.83
CA GLY A 40 6.63 -12.12 4.51
C GLY A 40 6.63 -10.64 4.90
N LYS A 41 5.56 -9.86 4.64
CA LYS A 41 5.47 -8.41 4.91
C LYS A 41 5.80 -8.02 6.34
N SER A 42 5.10 -8.59 7.33
CA SER A 42 5.33 -8.26 8.76
C SER A 42 6.69 -8.74 9.26
N THR A 43 7.25 -9.82 8.68
CA THR A 43 8.62 -10.24 8.95
C THR A 43 9.62 -9.22 8.41
N THR A 44 9.40 -8.75 7.19
CA THR A 44 10.22 -7.69 6.57
C THR A 44 10.19 -6.41 7.40
N ILE A 45 8.99 -5.89 7.76
CA ILE A 45 8.89 -4.72 8.66
C ILE A 45 9.61 -4.98 9.98
N SER A 46 9.42 -6.15 10.61
CA SER A 46 10.08 -6.48 11.89
C SER A 46 11.60 -6.42 11.79
N MET A 47 12.18 -6.78 10.66
CA MET A 47 13.62 -6.60 10.39
C MET A 47 13.98 -5.14 10.16
N LEU A 48 13.21 -4.43 9.34
CA LEU A 48 13.43 -3.02 9.02
C LEU A 48 13.37 -2.11 10.25
N ILE A 49 12.58 -2.41 11.27
CA ILE A 49 12.49 -1.63 12.52
C ILE A 49 13.42 -2.15 13.63
N GLY A 50 14.25 -3.14 13.33
CA GLY A 50 15.25 -3.67 14.28
C GLY A 50 14.70 -4.61 15.36
N LEU A 51 13.43 -5.03 15.29
CA LEU A 51 12.85 -6.03 16.21
C LEU A 51 13.37 -7.44 15.94
N LYS A 52 13.78 -7.71 14.71
CA LYS A 52 14.37 -9.00 14.31
C LYS A 52 15.63 -8.74 13.49
N GLN A 53 16.66 -9.51 13.77
CA GLN A 53 17.86 -9.47 12.93
C GLN A 53 17.63 -10.32 11.67
N PRO A 54 18.04 -9.86 10.47
CA PRO A 54 18.09 -10.70 9.30
C PRO A 54 19.05 -11.88 9.52
N THR A 55 18.76 -13.02 8.90
CA THR A 55 19.67 -14.17 8.90
C THR A 55 20.84 -13.94 7.93
N GLN A 56 20.58 -13.18 6.85
CA GLN A 56 21.58 -12.74 5.86
C GLN A 56 21.22 -11.34 5.39
N GLY A 57 22.23 -10.64 4.84
CA GLY A 57 22.10 -9.28 4.35
C GLY A 57 22.24 -8.23 5.44
N GLU A 58 22.06 -6.98 5.09
CA GLU A 58 22.22 -5.84 5.98
C GLU A 58 21.12 -4.79 5.80
N ILE A 59 20.85 -4.04 6.86
CA ILE A 59 19.92 -2.91 6.86
C ILE A 59 20.70 -1.67 7.27
N ILE A 60 20.71 -0.67 6.40
CA ILE A 60 21.48 0.56 6.57
C ILE A 60 20.52 1.73 6.71
N TYR A 61 20.64 2.46 7.80
CA TYR A 61 19.89 3.70 8.04
C TYR A 61 20.80 4.91 7.84
N GLU A 62 20.22 6.00 7.39
CA GLU A 62 20.88 7.29 7.48
C GLU A 62 21.16 7.62 8.96
N PRO A 63 22.38 8.06 9.32
CA PRO A 63 22.72 8.35 10.71
C PRO A 63 21.76 9.34 11.36
N GLY A 64 21.31 9.04 12.58
CA GLY A 64 20.39 9.88 13.34
C GLY A 64 18.92 9.75 12.99
N THR A 65 18.54 8.88 12.05
CA THR A 65 17.15 8.63 11.68
C THR A 65 16.32 8.18 12.88
N LYS A 66 15.25 8.90 13.16
CA LYS A 66 14.27 8.55 14.19
C LYS A 66 13.13 7.76 13.55
N ILE A 67 12.76 6.63 14.16
CA ILE A 67 11.77 5.71 13.63
C ILE A 67 10.52 5.71 14.49
N GLY A 68 9.35 5.99 13.90
CA GLY A 68 8.03 5.75 14.47
C GLY A 68 7.47 4.42 13.95
N VAL A 69 6.73 3.70 14.79
CA VAL A 69 6.12 2.41 14.39
C VAL A 69 4.68 2.35 14.84
N VAL A 70 3.79 1.99 13.94
CA VAL A 70 2.39 1.63 14.22
C VAL A 70 2.23 0.15 13.92
N PHE A 71 2.04 -0.65 14.96
CA PHE A 71 1.85 -2.10 14.82
C PHE A 71 0.42 -2.43 14.38
N GLN A 72 0.23 -3.62 13.83
CA GLN A 72 -1.09 -4.14 13.50
C GLN A 72 -1.98 -4.21 14.76
N THR A 73 -1.44 -4.72 15.87
CA THR A 73 -2.10 -4.71 17.18
C THR A 73 -1.57 -3.56 18.01
N SER A 74 -2.46 -2.79 18.62
CA SER A 74 -2.07 -1.67 19.48
C SER A 74 -1.31 -2.14 20.72
N VAL A 75 -0.39 -1.27 21.15
CA VAL A 75 0.40 -1.45 22.39
C VAL A 75 -0.03 -0.47 23.50
N LEU A 76 -1.18 0.18 23.33
CA LEU A 76 -1.73 1.14 24.29
C LEU A 76 -2.61 0.42 25.32
N ASP A 77 -2.66 0.99 26.53
CA ASP A 77 -3.47 0.47 27.62
C ASP A 77 -4.95 0.82 27.43
N GLU A 78 -5.80 -0.20 27.38
CA GLU A 78 -7.25 -0.05 27.15
C GLU A 78 -7.99 0.64 28.29
N MET A 79 -7.44 0.58 29.52
CA MET A 79 -8.06 1.16 30.73
C MET A 79 -7.72 2.63 30.92
N LEU A 80 -6.69 3.12 30.26
CA LEU A 80 -6.28 4.51 30.29
C LEU A 80 -7.00 5.34 29.23
N THR A 81 -7.15 6.61 29.47
CA THR A 81 -7.65 7.56 28.48
C THR A 81 -6.61 7.76 27.36
N VAL A 82 -7.07 8.31 26.23
CA VAL A 82 -6.18 8.68 25.10
C VAL A 82 -5.06 9.61 25.61
N ARG A 83 -5.42 10.67 26.34
CA ARG A 83 -4.44 11.64 26.86
C ARG A 83 -3.44 11.01 27.83
N GLU A 84 -3.89 10.14 28.73
CA GLU A 84 -3.01 9.43 29.66
C GLU A 84 -2.01 8.53 28.92
N ASN A 85 -2.48 7.71 27.99
CA ASN A 85 -1.62 6.87 27.15
C ASN A 85 -0.51 7.69 26.46
N LEU A 86 -0.90 8.78 25.78
CA LEU A 86 0.06 9.64 25.09
C LEU A 86 1.01 10.33 26.05
N THR A 87 0.52 10.79 27.23
CA THR A 87 1.35 11.46 28.24
C THR A 87 2.37 10.52 28.85
N ILE A 88 1.97 9.30 29.23
CA ILE A 88 2.88 8.28 29.76
C ILE A 88 3.97 7.95 28.73
N ARG A 89 3.58 7.79 27.49
CA ARG A 89 4.53 7.50 26.40
C ARG A 89 5.48 8.68 26.15
N ALA A 90 4.97 9.91 26.16
CA ALA A 90 5.77 11.12 25.97
C ALA A 90 6.87 11.26 27.04
N ARG A 91 6.59 10.91 28.30
CA ARG A 91 7.58 10.95 29.39
C ARG A 91 8.79 10.03 29.20
N GLN A 92 8.68 9.04 28.32
CA GLN A 92 9.79 8.13 27.99
C GLN A 92 10.82 8.75 27.03
N TYR A 93 10.46 9.87 26.38
CA TYR A 93 11.34 10.56 25.44
C TYR A 93 11.94 11.81 26.10
N LYS A 94 13.25 12.00 25.97
CA LYS A 94 13.94 13.21 26.45
C LYS A 94 13.77 14.35 25.44
N GLY A 95 13.66 15.57 25.93
CA GLY A 95 13.68 16.79 25.11
C GLY A 95 12.40 17.07 24.31
N LEU A 96 11.28 16.42 24.63
CA LEU A 96 10.00 16.79 24.02
C LEU A 96 9.52 18.16 24.52
N LYS A 97 8.89 18.92 23.61
CA LYS A 97 8.22 20.18 23.98
C LYS A 97 7.07 19.90 24.97
N PRO A 98 6.84 20.75 25.98
CA PRO A 98 5.79 20.51 26.99
C PRO A 98 4.39 20.34 26.41
N ASN A 99 4.06 21.01 25.32
CA ASN A 99 2.76 20.97 24.65
C ASN A 99 2.63 19.86 23.59
N ARG A 100 3.68 19.06 23.34
CA ARG A 100 3.71 18.08 22.24
C ARG A 100 2.50 17.12 22.20
N VAL A 101 2.05 16.67 23.37
CA VAL A 101 0.86 15.79 23.46
C VAL A 101 -0.40 16.54 23.04
N SER A 102 -0.58 17.79 23.49
CA SER A 102 -1.75 18.61 23.13
C SER A 102 -1.75 18.93 21.63
N ASP A 103 -0.60 19.33 21.10
CA ASP A 103 -0.44 19.63 19.67
C ASP A 103 -0.81 18.44 18.80
N LEU A 104 -0.40 17.20 19.17
CA LEU A 104 -0.76 16.00 18.44
C LEU A 104 -2.24 15.62 18.60
N ILE A 105 -2.82 15.82 19.79
CA ILE A 105 -4.25 15.59 20.02
C ILE A 105 -5.09 16.49 19.09
N ASP A 106 -4.78 17.76 19.01
CA ASP A 106 -5.52 18.71 18.17
C ASP A 106 -5.28 18.42 16.67
N ARG A 107 -4.05 18.23 16.28
CA ARG A 107 -3.66 17.98 14.89
C ARG A 107 -4.27 16.72 14.30
N LEU A 108 -4.33 15.62 15.10
CA LEU A 108 -4.85 14.32 14.64
C LEU A 108 -6.35 14.17 14.89
N GLY A 109 -7.05 15.23 15.33
CA GLY A 109 -8.49 15.24 15.56
C GLY A 109 -8.92 14.36 16.73
N LEU A 110 -8.10 14.26 17.79
CA LEU A 110 -8.38 13.42 18.96
C LEU A 110 -9.11 14.19 20.06
N SER A 111 -9.27 15.52 19.94
CA SER A 111 -9.78 16.42 20.97
C SER A 111 -11.13 16.02 21.51
N ALA A 112 -12.06 15.52 20.65
CA ALA A 112 -13.41 15.12 21.02
C ALA A 112 -13.46 13.89 21.97
N PHE A 113 -12.45 13.00 21.90
CA PHE A 113 -12.42 11.76 22.67
C PHE A 113 -11.14 11.55 23.50
N GLN A 114 -10.34 12.58 23.66
CA GLN A 114 -9.07 12.50 24.41
C GLN A 114 -9.21 12.06 25.87
N LYS A 115 -10.39 12.27 26.48
CA LYS A 115 -10.74 11.86 27.85
C LYS A 115 -11.43 10.49 27.91
N GLN A 116 -11.75 9.87 26.79
CA GLN A 116 -12.33 8.53 26.74
C GLN A 116 -11.23 7.48 26.91
N LYS A 117 -11.61 6.34 27.52
CA LYS A 117 -10.72 5.18 27.64
C LYS A 117 -10.41 4.61 26.25
N TYR A 118 -9.14 4.28 26.00
CA TYR A 118 -8.70 3.74 24.71
C TYR A 118 -9.48 2.50 24.30
N GLY A 119 -9.81 1.60 25.24
CA GLY A 119 -10.55 0.38 24.97
C GLY A 119 -11.96 0.61 24.40
N THR A 120 -12.58 1.77 24.69
CA THR A 120 -13.95 2.10 24.25
C THR A 120 -14.05 2.79 22.90
N LEU A 121 -12.90 3.07 22.26
CA LEU A 121 -12.82 3.78 20.98
C LEU A 121 -13.19 2.87 19.81
N SER A 122 -13.70 3.47 18.71
CA SER A 122 -13.84 2.77 17.44
C SER A 122 -12.47 2.40 16.85
N GLY A 123 -12.41 1.45 15.90
CA GLY A 123 -11.17 1.01 15.26
C GLY A 123 -10.39 2.17 14.64
N GLY A 124 -11.07 3.06 13.92
CA GLY A 124 -10.45 4.25 13.31
C GLY A 124 -9.92 5.25 14.35
N GLN A 125 -10.67 5.47 15.45
CA GLN A 125 -10.21 6.31 16.55
C GLN A 125 -8.96 5.70 17.21
N LYS A 126 -8.97 4.38 17.49
CA LYS A 126 -7.79 3.66 18.01
C LYS A 126 -6.58 3.83 17.08
N ARG A 127 -6.77 3.68 15.76
CA ARG A 127 -5.67 3.83 14.79
C ARG A 127 -5.09 5.24 14.77
N ARG A 128 -5.92 6.28 14.86
CA ARG A 128 -5.44 7.67 14.98
C ARG A 128 -4.61 7.89 16.25
N VAL A 129 -4.99 7.28 17.39
CA VAL A 129 -4.23 7.36 18.65
C VAL A 129 -2.89 6.60 18.52
N ASP A 130 -2.87 5.44 17.86
CA ASP A 130 -1.63 4.70 17.61
C ASP A 130 -0.65 5.49 16.74
N ILE A 131 -1.17 6.20 15.71
CA ILE A 131 -0.38 7.12 14.89
C ILE A 131 0.15 8.28 15.75
N ALA A 132 -0.70 8.91 16.59
CA ALA A 132 -0.28 9.96 17.51
C ALA A 132 0.87 9.52 18.42
N ARG A 133 0.77 8.32 18.99
CA ARG A 133 1.81 7.71 19.79
C ARG A 133 3.12 7.55 19.03
N ALA A 134 3.06 7.08 17.79
CA ALA A 134 4.25 6.89 16.96
C ALA A 134 4.92 8.22 16.57
N LEU A 135 4.17 9.31 16.53
CA LEU A 135 4.66 10.66 16.17
C LEU A 135 5.20 11.48 17.36
N LEU A 136 5.08 11.02 18.61
CA LEU A 136 5.44 11.78 19.79
C LEU A 136 6.87 12.36 19.74
N HIS A 137 7.84 11.56 19.34
CA HIS A 137 9.26 11.94 19.33
C HIS A 137 9.74 12.57 18.01
N GLY A 138 8.81 12.88 17.08
CA GLY A 138 9.13 13.49 15.79
C GLY A 138 9.96 12.57 14.90
N PRO A 139 9.41 11.44 14.43
CA PRO A 139 10.16 10.52 13.58
C PRO A 139 10.40 11.11 12.19
N ASP A 140 11.52 10.73 11.56
CA ASP A 140 11.83 10.98 10.16
C ASP A 140 11.22 9.90 9.25
N LEU A 141 11.02 8.69 9.81
CA LEU A 141 10.54 7.50 9.12
C LEU A 141 9.46 6.83 9.95
N LEU A 142 8.26 6.69 9.38
CA LEU A 142 7.10 6.07 10.01
C LEU A 142 6.79 4.74 9.33
N PHE A 143 6.87 3.65 10.11
CA PHE A 143 6.42 2.33 9.68
C PHE A 143 5.01 2.04 10.17
N LEU A 144 4.16 1.48 9.30
CA LEU A 144 2.82 1.04 9.67
C LEU A 144 2.60 -0.39 9.14
N ASP A 145 2.32 -1.30 10.05
CA ASP A 145 1.98 -2.68 9.69
C ASP A 145 0.47 -2.82 9.58
N GLU A 146 -0.03 -2.96 8.35
CA GLU A 146 -1.44 -3.07 7.98
C GLU A 146 -2.35 -2.05 8.70
N PRO A 147 -2.14 -0.73 8.49
CA PRO A 147 -2.75 0.31 9.31
C PRO A 147 -4.28 0.39 9.19
N THR A 148 -4.86 -0.17 8.16
CA THR A 148 -6.28 0.00 7.79
C THR A 148 -7.08 -1.30 7.84
N THR A 149 -6.43 -2.41 8.19
CA THR A 149 -7.10 -3.71 8.30
C THR A 149 -8.24 -3.67 9.31
N GLY A 150 -9.40 -4.18 8.88
CA GLY A 150 -10.62 -4.22 9.71
C GLY A 150 -11.37 -2.89 9.83
N LEU A 151 -10.97 -1.86 9.07
CA LEU A 151 -11.67 -0.57 9.01
C LEU A 151 -12.61 -0.50 7.80
N ASP A 152 -13.71 0.23 7.96
CA ASP A 152 -14.60 0.56 6.84
C ASP A 152 -13.93 1.51 5.83
N ILE A 153 -14.51 1.60 4.62
CA ILE A 153 -13.93 2.34 3.49
C ILE A 153 -13.70 3.82 3.82
N GLN A 154 -14.66 4.47 4.51
CA GLN A 154 -14.54 5.90 4.84
C GLN A 154 -13.44 6.14 5.87
N THR A 155 -13.39 5.28 6.88
CA THR A 155 -12.36 5.33 7.91
C THR A 155 -10.97 5.05 7.31
N ARG A 156 -10.84 4.07 6.41
CA ARG A 156 -9.59 3.81 5.67
C ARG A 156 -9.12 5.08 4.95
N LYS A 157 -9.99 5.68 4.14
CA LYS A 157 -9.65 6.90 3.41
C LYS A 157 -9.19 8.01 4.35
N SER A 158 -9.86 8.21 5.48
CA SER A 158 -9.48 9.25 6.45
C SER A 158 -8.10 9.00 7.12
N ILE A 159 -7.67 7.75 7.25
CA ILE A 159 -6.32 7.41 7.74
C ILE A 159 -5.29 7.68 6.65
N TRP A 160 -5.60 7.35 5.39
CA TRP A 160 -4.72 7.66 4.26
C TRP A 160 -4.51 9.16 4.08
N ASP A 161 -5.59 9.95 4.05
CA ASP A 161 -5.51 11.41 3.98
C ASP A 161 -4.62 11.99 5.09
N LEU A 162 -4.76 11.46 6.31
CA LEU A 162 -3.91 11.83 7.44
C LEU A 162 -2.43 11.49 7.18
N LEU A 163 -2.12 10.30 6.69
CA LEU A 163 -0.74 9.88 6.43
C LEU A 163 -0.11 10.70 5.30
N TYR A 164 -0.85 11.01 4.23
CA TYR A 164 -0.39 11.89 3.16
C TYR A 164 -0.17 13.33 3.65
N GLN A 165 -1.06 13.84 4.48
CA GLN A 165 -0.87 15.16 5.08
C GLN A 165 0.43 15.20 5.89
N LEU A 166 0.68 14.20 6.73
CA LEU A 166 1.91 14.09 7.53
C LEU A 166 3.16 14.02 6.65
N GLN A 167 3.11 13.23 5.57
CA GLN A 167 4.22 13.10 4.62
C GLN A 167 4.52 14.44 3.95
N ARG A 168 3.49 15.14 3.44
CA ARG A 168 3.66 16.41 2.69
C ARG A 168 4.09 17.57 3.59
N GLU A 169 3.48 17.70 4.77
CA GLU A 169 3.73 18.85 5.65
C GLU A 169 5.04 18.71 6.44
N GLU A 170 5.43 17.50 6.84
CA GLU A 170 6.61 17.26 7.66
C GLU A 170 7.81 16.71 6.88
N GLY A 171 7.65 16.42 5.59
CA GLY A 171 8.68 15.73 4.80
C GLY A 171 8.98 14.32 5.34
N MET A 172 8.03 13.72 6.06
CA MET A 172 8.18 12.42 6.70
C MET A 172 8.20 11.32 5.64
N THR A 173 9.08 10.35 5.80
CA THR A 173 9.04 9.14 4.99
C THR A 173 8.06 8.15 5.61
N VAL A 174 7.15 7.61 4.80
CA VAL A 174 6.16 6.62 5.23
C VAL A 174 6.45 5.29 4.55
N VAL A 175 6.45 4.21 5.31
CA VAL A 175 6.53 2.84 4.82
C VAL A 175 5.42 2.04 5.46
N LEU A 176 4.51 1.50 4.65
CA LEU A 176 3.43 0.66 5.18
C LEU A 176 3.38 -0.70 4.49
N THR A 177 2.83 -1.67 5.20
CA THR A 177 2.38 -2.91 4.59
C THR A 177 0.88 -2.85 4.36
N THR A 178 0.44 -3.43 3.28
CA THR A 178 -0.98 -3.61 3.00
C THR A 178 -1.21 -4.85 2.13
N HIS A 179 -2.42 -5.38 2.16
CA HIS A 179 -2.93 -6.32 1.19
C HIS A 179 -4.04 -5.69 0.32
N TYR A 180 -4.37 -4.42 0.54
CA TYR A 180 -5.33 -3.68 -0.27
C TYR A 180 -4.62 -3.00 -1.44
N LEU A 181 -5.01 -3.37 -2.66
CA LEU A 181 -4.38 -2.90 -3.90
C LEU A 181 -4.66 -1.43 -4.17
N ASP A 182 -5.88 -0.97 -3.85
CA ASP A 182 -6.31 0.42 -3.95
C ASP A 182 -5.48 1.36 -3.06
N GLU A 183 -5.02 0.86 -1.93
CA GLU A 183 -4.16 1.62 -1.02
C GLU A 183 -2.76 1.88 -1.58
N ALA A 184 -2.23 0.98 -2.38
CA ALA A 184 -0.91 1.12 -2.97
C ALA A 184 -0.88 2.07 -4.18
N ASP A 185 -2.03 2.35 -4.80
CA ASP A 185 -2.13 3.12 -6.06
C ASP A 185 -1.57 4.54 -5.95
N GLU A 186 -1.61 5.14 -4.77
CA GLU A 186 -1.11 6.49 -4.52
C GLU A 186 0.31 6.54 -3.93
N ALA A 187 0.97 5.38 -3.74
CA ALA A 187 2.33 5.36 -3.22
C ALA A 187 3.36 5.77 -4.28
N ASP A 188 4.39 6.53 -3.86
CA ASP A 188 5.52 6.91 -4.72
C ASP A 188 6.32 5.68 -5.17
N GLN A 189 6.41 4.66 -4.30
CA GLN A 189 7.12 3.43 -4.54
C GLN A 189 6.37 2.24 -3.95
N ILE A 190 6.16 1.22 -4.75
CA ILE A 190 5.51 -0.03 -4.37
C ILE A 190 6.52 -1.17 -4.50
N TYR A 191 6.50 -2.08 -3.53
CA TYR A 191 7.19 -3.36 -3.57
C TYR A 191 6.15 -4.46 -3.45
N ILE A 192 5.93 -5.25 -4.50
CA ILE A 192 5.03 -6.40 -4.45
C ILE A 192 5.84 -7.60 -3.96
N VAL A 193 5.42 -8.14 -2.81
CA VAL A 193 6.08 -9.27 -2.14
C VAL A 193 5.19 -10.49 -2.21
N ASP A 194 5.74 -11.60 -2.67
CA ASP A 194 5.09 -12.91 -2.63
C ASP A 194 6.11 -14.00 -2.30
N HIS A 195 5.71 -14.99 -1.48
CA HIS A 195 6.58 -16.08 -1.03
C HIS A 195 7.95 -15.65 -0.47
N GLY A 196 8.00 -14.48 0.17
CA GLY A 196 9.22 -13.93 0.76
C GLY A 196 10.14 -13.18 -0.19
N GLU A 197 9.78 -13.01 -1.45
CA GLU A 197 10.56 -12.32 -2.49
C GLU A 197 9.85 -11.06 -3.00
N VAL A 198 10.60 -10.06 -3.47
CA VAL A 198 10.06 -8.92 -4.22
C VAL A 198 9.92 -9.35 -5.68
N ILE A 199 8.67 -9.53 -6.13
CA ILE A 199 8.35 -9.98 -7.49
C ILE A 199 8.14 -8.83 -8.47
N ALA A 200 7.82 -7.63 -7.99
CA ALA A 200 7.76 -6.40 -8.79
C ALA A 200 8.00 -5.18 -7.91
N GLN A 201 8.51 -4.09 -8.49
CA GLN A 201 8.70 -2.82 -7.80
C GLN A 201 8.63 -1.65 -8.79
N GLY A 202 8.17 -0.49 -8.32
CA GLY A 202 8.04 0.73 -9.11
C GLY A 202 6.92 1.62 -8.59
N SER A 203 6.57 2.67 -9.32
CA SER A 203 5.32 3.40 -9.09
C SER A 203 4.11 2.54 -9.50
N ALA A 204 2.92 2.93 -9.05
CA ALA A 204 1.69 2.27 -9.49
C ALA A 204 1.55 2.29 -11.03
N LEU A 205 1.95 3.39 -11.66
CA LEU A 205 1.93 3.54 -13.11
C LEU A 205 2.89 2.55 -13.80
N ASP A 206 4.12 2.41 -13.29
CA ASP A 206 5.11 1.48 -13.83
C ASP A 206 4.61 0.03 -13.76
N ILE A 207 4.11 -0.37 -12.57
CA ILE A 207 3.59 -1.72 -12.35
C ILE A 207 2.38 -2.00 -13.26
N LYS A 208 1.40 -1.08 -13.31
CA LYS A 208 0.23 -1.23 -14.19
C LYS A 208 0.63 -1.30 -15.66
N SER A 209 1.54 -0.44 -16.11
CA SER A 209 1.98 -0.43 -17.51
C SER A 209 2.70 -1.72 -17.94
N GLN A 210 3.42 -2.34 -17.00
CA GLN A 210 4.22 -3.54 -17.28
C GLN A 210 3.42 -4.84 -17.17
N TYR A 211 2.49 -4.92 -16.20
CA TYR A 211 1.83 -6.18 -15.84
C TYR A 211 0.31 -6.19 -16.03
N ALA A 212 -0.36 -5.03 -16.00
CA ALA A 212 -1.79 -4.97 -16.20
C ALA A 212 -2.16 -4.89 -17.68
N LYS A 213 -3.29 -5.50 -18.06
CA LYS A 213 -3.82 -5.45 -19.40
C LYS A 213 -5.01 -4.51 -19.46
N ASN A 214 -5.00 -3.61 -20.46
CA ASN A 214 -6.19 -2.86 -20.80
C ASN A 214 -7.25 -3.78 -21.39
N ILE A 215 -8.50 -3.52 -21.10
CA ILE A 215 -9.64 -4.30 -21.59
C ILE A 215 -10.54 -3.37 -22.40
N LEU A 216 -10.76 -3.73 -23.67
CA LEU A 216 -11.74 -3.11 -24.53
C LEU A 216 -12.82 -4.14 -24.86
N LYS A 217 -13.99 -3.99 -24.26
CA LYS A 217 -15.16 -4.82 -24.50
C LYS A 217 -16.02 -4.17 -25.57
N ILE A 218 -16.33 -4.90 -26.63
CA ILE A 218 -17.15 -4.40 -27.74
C ILE A 218 -18.31 -5.35 -27.96
N ARG A 219 -19.53 -4.80 -28.01
CA ARG A 219 -20.72 -5.46 -28.53
C ARG A 219 -20.95 -4.96 -29.95
N PHE A 220 -20.88 -5.86 -30.93
CA PHE A 220 -21.20 -5.55 -32.31
C PHE A 220 -22.70 -5.65 -32.60
N LYS A 221 -23.18 -4.96 -33.65
CA LYS A 221 -24.56 -5.04 -34.14
C LYS A 221 -24.88 -6.42 -34.69
N GLU A 222 -23.87 -7.08 -35.29
CA GLU A 222 -23.96 -8.39 -35.89
C GLU A 222 -22.74 -9.25 -35.47
N ARG A 223 -22.90 -10.58 -35.62
CA ARG A 223 -21.81 -11.51 -35.31
C ARG A 223 -20.61 -11.26 -36.22
N GLN A 224 -19.42 -11.20 -35.64
CA GLN A 224 -18.16 -11.01 -36.35
C GLN A 224 -17.40 -12.35 -36.48
N GLN A 225 -16.61 -12.49 -37.55
CA GLN A 225 -15.64 -13.58 -37.64
C GLN A 225 -14.39 -13.23 -36.86
N ILE A 226 -13.94 -14.11 -35.95
CA ILE A 226 -12.80 -13.86 -35.06
C ILE A 226 -11.52 -13.60 -35.87
N GLU A 227 -11.35 -14.31 -37.03
CA GLU A 227 -10.20 -14.14 -37.92
C GLU A 227 -10.12 -12.72 -38.46
N SER A 228 -11.26 -12.14 -38.83
CA SER A 228 -11.31 -10.76 -39.34
C SER A 228 -11.01 -9.71 -38.25
N LEU A 229 -11.29 -10.02 -36.96
CA LEU A 229 -10.97 -9.17 -35.82
C LEU A 229 -9.49 -9.31 -35.44
N LYS A 230 -8.93 -10.52 -35.50
CA LYS A 230 -7.49 -10.78 -35.24
C LYS A 230 -6.58 -10.12 -36.27
N SER A 231 -7.02 -10.01 -37.51
CA SER A 231 -6.24 -9.35 -38.59
C SER A 231 -5.97 -7.86 -38.31
N LEU A 232 -6.69 -7.25 -37.35
CA LEU A 232 -6.51 -5.89 -36.91
C LEU A 232 -5.41 -5.73 -35.83
N GLY A 233 -4.70 -6.83 -35.49
CA GLY A 233 -3.46 -6.79 -34.72
C GLY A 233 -3.61 -6.88 -33.20
N MET A 234 -4.82 -7.09 -32.66
CA MET A 234 -5.06 -7.24 -31.24
C MET A 234 -5.46 -8.64 -30.81
N SER A 235 -5.13 -9.03 -29.61
CA SER A 235 -5.69 -10.22 -28.98
C SER A 235 -7.20 -10.05 -28.82
N VAL A 236 -7.99 -11.00 -29.28
CA VAL A 236 -9.45 -10.99 -29.20
C VAL A 236 -9.96 -12.31 -28.63
N GLU A 237 -10.88 -12.18 -27.67
CA GLU A 237 -11.62 -13.30 -27.07
C GLU A 237 -13.11 -13.06 -27.21
N GLN A 238 -13.85 -14.09 -27.70
CA GLN A 238 -15.29 -14.01 -27.83
C GLN A 238 -15.97 -14.42 -26.52
N GLN A 239 -16.73 -13.50 -25.89
CA GLN A 239 -17.51 -13.78 -24.69
C GLN A 239 -18.93 -14.29 -24.99
N SER A 240 -19.56 -13.77 -26.03
CA SER A 240 -20.89 -14.20 -26.49
C SER A 240 -21.01 -14.07 -28.00
N GLN A 241 -22.22 -14.33 -28.54
CA GLN A 241 -22.44 -14.21 -29.97
C GLN A 241 -22.09 -12.84 -30.57
N LEU A 242 -22.27 -11.77 -29.82
CA LEU A 242 -22.07 -10.39 -30.25
C LEU A 242 -21.01 -9.63 -29.43
N GLU A 243 -20.49 -10.19 -28.33
CA GLU A 243 -19.54 -9.52 -27.42
C GLU A 243 -18.15 -10.11 -27.53
N TYR A 244 -17.17 -9.22 -27.67
CA TYR A 244 -15.77 -9.56 -27.83
C TYR A 244 -14.92 -8.69 -26.89
N ILE A 245 -13.89 -9.29 -26.31
CA ILE A 245 -12.87 -8.61 -25.49
C ILE A 245 -11.59 -8.50 -26.29
N PHE A 246 -11.04 -7.30 -26.29
CA PHE A 246 -9.75 -6.96 -26.88
C PHE A 246 -8.81 -6.48 -25.80
N GLN A 247 -7.51 -6.67 -26.00
CA GLN A 247 -6.46 -6.23 -25.06
C GLN A 247 -5.52 -5.23 -25.77
N PRO A 248 -5.92 -3.95 -25.90
CA PRO A 248 -5.07 -2.91 -26.49
C PRO A 248 -3.91 -2.58 -25.57
N LYS A 249 -2.74 -2.30 -26.14
CA LYS A 249 -1.53 -1.91 -25.38
C LYS A 249 -1.64 -0.52 -24.78
N SER A 250 -2.48 0.35 -25.36
CA SER A 250 -2.68 1.72 -24.91
C SER A 250 -4.11 2.20 -25.21
N GLU A 251 -4.52 3.29 -24.55
CA GLU A 251 -5.78 3.98 -24.85
C GLU A 251 -5.85 4.44 -26.32
N ARG A 252 -4.71 4.90 -26.86
CA ARG A 252 -4.63 5.33 -28.26
C ARG A 252 -4.92 4.18 -29.22
N GLU A 253 -4.33 3.01 -28.98
CA GLU A 253 -4.60 1.82 -29.78
C GLU A 253 -6.08 1.40 -29.69
N ALA A 254 -6.71 1.54 -28.51
CA ALA A 254 -8.15 1.29 -28.35
C ALA A 254 -8.99 2.28 -29.19
N ILE A 255 -8.65 3.57 -29.17
CA ILE A 255 -9.33 4.60 -29.97
C ILE A 255 -9.17 4.33 -31.46
N ASP A 256 -7.96 4.05 -31.91
CA ASP A 256 -7.66 3.76 -33.33
C ASP A 256 -8.44 2.54 -33.82
N TYR A 257 -8.58 1.51 -32.96
CA TYR A 257 -9.37 0.34 -33.23
C TYR A 257 -10.88 0.64 -33.33
N LEU A 258 -11.40 1.38 -32.32
CA LEU A 258 -12.81 1.78 -32.29
C LEU A 258 -13.18 2.61 -33.54
N ALA A 259 -12.28 3.46 -34.02
CA ALA A 259 -12.47 4.26 -35.22
C ALA A 259 -12.64 3.36 -36.49
N GLN A 260 -11.89 2.25 -36.59
CA GLN A 260 -11.95 1.33 -37.71
C GLN A 260 -13.25 0.52 -37.74
N VAL A 261 -13.84 0.23 -36.58
CA VAL A 261 -15.03 -0.64 -36.46
C VAL A 261 -16.30 0.12 -36.07
N ARG A 262 -16.25 1.46 -36.00
CA ARG A 262 -17.29 2.31 -35.41
C ARG A 262 -18.70 2.05 -35.93
N ASP A 263 -18.87 1.82 -37.24
CA ASP A 263 -20.19 1.65 -37.86
C ASP A 263 -20.83 0.30 -37.51
N ARG A 264 -20.01 -0.67 -37.07
CA ARG A 264 -20.42 -2.02 -36.67
C ARG A 264 -20.69 -2.14 -35.17
N ILE A 265 -20.30 -1.16 -34.34
CA ILE A 265 -20.43 -1.18 -32.89
C ILE A 265 -21.86 -0.85 -32.47
N ALA A 266 -22.41 -1.64 -31.55
CA ALA A 266 -23.63 -1.32 -30.82
C ALA A 266 -23.32 -0.67 -29.46
N HIS A 267 -22.26 -1.14 -28.80
CA HIS A 267 -21.81 -0.62 -27.49
C HIS A 267 -20.33 -0.95 -27.27
N PHE A 268 -19.62 -0.15 -26.54
CA PHE A 268 -18.27 -0.48 -26.08
C PHE A 268 -18.01 0.02 -24.67
N GLU A 269 -17.08 -0.63 -23.99
CA GLU A 269 -16.54 -0.26 -22.69
C GLU A 269 -15.01 -0.39 -22.74
N PHE A 270 -14.30 0.65 -22.34
CA PHE A 270 -12.86 0.61 -22.18
C PHE A 270 -12.53 0.72 -20.69
N ARG A 271 -11.74 -0.23 -20.20
CA ARG A 271 -11.21 -0.22 -18.83
C ARG A 271 -9.68 -0.30 -18.89
N PRO A 272 -8.97 0.72 -18.38
CA PRO A 272 -7.53 0.63 -18.22
C PRO A 272 -7.17 -0.49 -17.25
N GLY A 273 -5.97 -1.03 -17.40
CA GLY A 273 -5.45 -2.04 -16.48
C GLY A 273 -5.32 -1.51 -15.05
N THR A 274 -5.75 -2.30 -14.09
CA THR A 274 -5.75 -1.96 -12.66
C THR A 274 -4.59 -2.60 -11.92
N MET A 275 -4.37 -2.21 -10.65
CA MET A 275 -3.42 -2.92 -9.78
C MET A 275 -3.85 -4.36 -9.50
N ASP A 276 -5.18 -4.62 -9.47
CA ASP A 276 -5.70 -5.99 -9.37
C ASP A 276 -5.26 -6.85 -10.56
N ASP A 277 -5.41 -6.33 -11.78
CA ASP A 277 -4.98 -7.03 -12.98
C ASP A 277 -3.48 -7.32 -12.97
N ALA A 278 -2.66 -6.33 -12.57
CA ALA A 278 -1.22 -6.49 -12.45
C ALA A 278 -0.85 -7.55 -11.38
N PHE A 279 -1.52 -7.51 -10.24
CA PHE A 279 -1.28 -8.45 -9.15
C PHE A 279 -1.65 -9.88 -9.54
N ILE A 280 -2.82 -10.08 -10.18
CA ILE A 280 -3.25 -11.39 -10.70
C ILE A 280 -2.25 -11.90 -11.76
N ALA A 281 -1.78 -11.04 -12.65
CA ALA A 281 -0.79 -11.42 -13.66
C ALA A 281 0.54 -11.88 -13.05
N LEU A 282 0.96 -11.26 -11.93
CA LEU A 282 2.21 -11.57 -11.22
C LEU A 282 2.11 -12.82 -10.36
N THR A 283 0.98 -13.02 -9.66
CA THR A 283 0.84 -14.05 -8.62
C THR A 283 -0.03 -15.24 -9.03
N GLY A 284 -0.81 -15.10 -10.12
CA GLY A 284 -1.79 -16.08 -10.57
C GLY A 284 -3.03 -16.20 -9.67
N ARG A 285 -3.22 -15.29 -8.71
CA ARG A 285 -4.33 -15.33 -7.73
C ARG A 285 -4.81 -13.92 -7.35
N GLU A 286 -6.08 -13.81 -6.96
CA GLU A 286 -6.63 -12.59 -6.39
C GLU A 286 -6.12 -12.36 -4.96
N VAL A 287 -6.02 -11.10 -4.55
CA VAL A 287 -5.82 -10.74 -3.13
C VAL A 287 -7.12 -10.97 -2.39
N ARG A 288 -7.12 -11.86 -1.41
CA ARG A 288 -8.24 -12.14 -0.52
C ARG A 288 -7.95 -11.63 0.88
#